data_9a45b7966c3b612f3b23b6cb402ad9b1
#
_entry.id   9a45b7966c3b612f3b23b6cb402ad9b1
#
_cell.length_a   1.000
_cell.length_b   1.000
_cell.length_c   1.000
_cell.angle_alpha   90.00
_cell.angle_beta   90.00
_cell.angle_gamma   90.00
#
_symmetry.space_group_name_H-M   'P 1'
#
loop_
_entity.id
_entity.type
_entity.pdbx_description
1 polymer ?
#
loop_
_entity_poly.entity_id
_entity_poly.type
_entity_poly.pdbx_seq_one_letter_code
_entity_poly.pdbx_strand_id
1 'polypeptide(L)'
;MNELTERAERTTTIAEATEHWWIADERIGGAQSDSYSVYTRAGVIFVDPLPLTYAAADRFPAVSFALLTRGCHQRASWRYRFEHGARVLAPRGSWGLLTEPDQHYVEGTRLPADFRAIRTPGPEYDHYALYRPGDANILFVGDLVTRRDSSSPLELSEDTPRLRPGISRDSLASLLDLEFDLLCMSHGGYIDDDPKGALVELYERTA
;
A
#
# COMPACT_ATOMS: atom_id res chain seq x y z
N MET A 1 17.49 29.81 0.89
CA MET A 1 16.23 29.11 1.16
C MET A 1 16.04 28.14 0.03
N ASN A 2 16.50 26.90 0.23
CA ASN A 2 16.26 25.86 -0.77
C ASN A 2 14.81 25.45 -0.65
N GLU A 3 14.04 25.75 -1.68
CA GLU A 3 12.76 25.09 -1.93
C GLU A 3 13.07 23.62 -2.10
N LEU A 4 12.79 22.85 -1.05
CA LEU A 4 12.57 21.43 -1.16
C LEU A 4 11.28 21.29 -1.97
N THR A 5 11.42 21.33 -3.29
CA THR A 5 10.38 20.92 -4.20
C THR A 5 9.87 19.57 -3.70
N GLU A 6 8.56 19.45 -3.48
CA GLU A 6 7.87 18.18 -3.34
C GLU A 6 8.08 17.41 -4.64
N ARG A 7 9.24 16.82 -4.77
CA ARG A 7 9.43 15.80 -5.76
C ARG A 7 8.78 14.56 -5.18
N ALA A 8 7.62 14.21 -5.68
CA ALA A 8 7.24 12.81 -5.73
C ALA A 8 8.33 12.12 -6.54
N GLU A 9 9.46 11.84 -5.91
CA GLU A 9 10.39 10.88 -6.49
C GLU A 9 9.57 9.62 -6.66
N ARG A 10 9.55 9.09 -7.88
CA ARG A 10 8.87 7.85 -8.25
C ARG A 10 9.01 6.90 -7.09
N THR A 11 7.90 6.46 -6.59
CA THR A 11 7.82 5.58 -5.44
C THR A 11 8.81 4.46 -5.66
N THR A 12 9.89 4.43 -4.90
CA THR A 12 10.87 3.37 -5.03
C THR A 12 10.27 2.16 -4.35
N THR A 13 9.97 1.13 -5.12
CA THR A 13 9.64 -0.18 -4.55
C THR A 13 10.83 -0.60 -3.72
N ILE A 14 10.64 -0.84 -2.44
CA ILE A 14 11.72 -1.25 -1.54
C ILE A 14 11.94 -2.76 -1.69
N ALA A 15 12.18 -3.21 -2.91
CA ALA A 15 12.45 -4.61 -3.21
C ALA A 15 13.73 -5.15 -2.55
N GLU A 16 14.64 -4.26 -2.15
CA GLU A 16 15.91 -4.63 -1.49
C GLU A 16 15.72 -5.09 -0.02
N ALA A 17 14.50 -5.01 0.52
CA ALA A 17 14.21 -5.39 1.90
C ALA A 17 13.98 -6.89 2.11
N THR A 18 14.13 -7.71 1.12
CA THR A 18 13.36 -8.95 1.03
C THR A 18 14.05 -10.20 1.54
N GLU A 19 15.34 -10.21 1.83
CA GLU A 19 16.00 -11.47 2.20
C GLU A 19 15.41 -12.15 3.46
N HIS A 20 15.01 -11.40 4.47
CA HIS A 20 14.40 -11.98 5.67
C HIS A 20 12.89 -12.22 5.53
N TRP A 21 12.23 -11.48 4.68
CA TRP A 21 10.81 -11.61 4.42
C TRP A 21 10.49 -12.78 3.49
N TRP A 22 11.37 -13.08 2.56
CA TRP A 22 11.28 -14.26 1.69
C TRP A 22 11.11 -15.58 2.47
N ILE A 23 11.78 -15.70 3.61
CA ILE A 23 11.66 -16.88 4.48
C ILE A 23 10.25 -16.98 5.07
N ALA A 24 9.56 -15.88 5.30
CA ALA A 24 8.19 -15.88 5.75
C ALA A 24 7.20 -16.10 4.59
N ASP A 25 7.47 -15.58 3.42
CA ASP A 25 6.66 -15.76 2.21
C ASP A 25 6.74 -17.16 1.62
N GLU A 26 7.87 -17.82 1.68
CA GLU A 26 7.96 -19.26 1.32
C GLU A 26 6.99 -20.12 2.14
N ARG A 27 6.63 -19.69 3.35
CA ARG A 27 5.61 -20.36 4.17
C ARG A 27 4.18 -20.01 3.80
N ILE A 28 3.96 -18.90 3.09
CA ILE A 28 2.63 -18.37 2.71
C ILE A 28 2.31 -18.64 1.23
N GLY A 29 3.19 -19.28 0.49
CA GLY A 29 2.98 -19.59 -0.91
C GLY A 29 3.89 -18.85 -1.90
N GLY A 30 4.93 -18.16 -1.43
CA GLY A 30 6.01 -17.65 -2.30
C GLY A 30 5.65 -16.42 -3.15
N ALA A 31 4.71 -15.59 -2.69
CA ALA A 31 4.40 -14.33 -3.37
C ALA A 31 5.38 -13.22 -2.94
N GLN A 32 5.91 -12.48 -3.90
CA GLN A 32 6.71 -11.29 -3.61
C GLN A 32 5.83 -10.23 -2.94
N SER A 33 6.30 -9.69 -1.82
CA SER A 33 5.63 -8.57 -1.13
C SER A 33 6.35 -7.27 -1.44
N ASP A 34 5.57 -6.22 -1.67
CA ASP A 34 6.06 -4.88 -1.97
C ASP A 34 5.64 -3.89 -0.88
N SER A 35 6.45 -2.86 -0.72
CA SER A 35 6.20 -1.74 0.19
C SER A 35 6.71 -0.47 -0.49
N TYR A 36 6.15 0.68 -0.11
CA TYR A 36 6.41 1.93 -0.81
C TYR A 36 6.81 3.03 0.17
N SER A 37 7.73 3.89 -0.28
CA SER A 37 8.09 5.11 0.44
C SER A 37 7.66 6.34 -0.35
N VAL A 38 7.05 7.29 0.33
CA VAL A 38 6.66 8.58 -0.25
C VAL A 38 7.34 9.69 0.52
N TYR A 39 8.15 10.48 -0.17
CA TYR A 39 8.79 11.67 0.40
C TYR A 39 7.80 12.83 0.36
N THR A 40 7.58 13.44 1.51
CA THR A 40 6.63 14.54 1.67
C THR A 40 7.21 15.64 2.56
N ARG A 41 6.54 16.80 2.62
CA ARG A 41 6.88 17.85 3.60
C ARG A 41 6.69 17.41 5.06
N ALA A 42 5.85 16.40 5.30
CA ALA A 42 5.65 15.81 6.62
C ALA A 42 6.71 14.75 6.98
N GLY A 43 7.70 14.53 6.11
CA GLY A 43 8.72 13.50 6.22
C GLY A 43 8.45 12.32 5.29
N VAL A 44 9.17 11.23 5.51
CA VAL A 44 8.97 9.99 4.75
C VAL A 44 7.78 9.22 5.32
N ILE A 45 6.89 8.80 4.43
CA ILE A 45 5.74 7.96 4.74
C ILE A 45 5.94 6.61 4.10
N PHE A 46 5.87 5.54 4.86
CA PHE A 46 5.83 4.19 4.34
C PHE A 46 4.39 3.69 4.20
N VAL A 47 4.11 3.00 3.09
CA VAL A 47 2.88 2.24 2.89
C VAL A 47 3.21 0.76 2.96
N ASP A 48 2.52 0.04 3.86
CA ASP A 48 2.67 -1.40 4.12
C ASP A 48 4.16 -1.82 4.34
N PRO A 49 4.84 -1.26 5.35
CA PRO A 49 6.29 -1.27 5.47
C PRO A 49 6.89 -2.66 5.65
N LEU A 50 7.77 -3.06 4.75
CA LEU A 50 8.62 -4.24 4.87
C LEU A 50 9.86 -3.96 5.73
N PRO A 51 10.50 -4.98 6.33
CA PRO A 51 11.75 -4.82 7.04
C PRO A 51 12.89 -4.51 6.05
N LEU A 52 13.43 -3.30 6.13
CA LEU A 52 14.64 -2.93 5.39
C LEU A 52 15.89 -3.50 6.07
N THR A 53 16.91 -3.81 5.27
CA THR A 53 18.26 -3.98 5.82
C THR A 53 18.73 -2.66 6.45
N TYR A 54 19.68 -2.70 7.38
CA TYR A 54 20.21 -1.46 7.96
C TYR A 54 20.80 -0.53 6.91
N ALA A 55 21.52 -1.06 5.93
CA ALA A 55 22.09 -0.27 4.83
C ALA A 55 21.02 0.39 3.94
N ALA A 56 19.88 -0.25 3.75
CA ALA A 56 18.75 0.34 3.02
C ALA A 56 17.99 1.36 3.87
N ALA A 57 17.82 1.10 5.17
CA ALA A 57 17.18 2.02 6.10
C ALA A 57 17.94 3.34 6.24
N ASP A 58 19.28 3.30 6.23
CA ASP A 58 20.15 4.48 6.32
C ASP A 58 19.98 5.46 5.15
N ARG A 59 19.37 5.01 4.04
CA ARG A 59 19.07 5.88 2.88
C ARG A 59 17.89 6.81 3.13
N PHE A 60 17.07 6.50 4.14
CA PHE A 60 15.89 7.30 4.45
C PHE A 60 16.23 8.30 5.55
N PRO A 61 15.88 9.60 5.39
CA PRO A 61 15.78 10.50 6.52
C PRO A 61 14.73 9.95 7.49
N ALA A 62 14.44 10.61 8.57
CA ALA A 62 13.48 10.11 9.55
C ALA A 62 12.16 9.70 8.89
N VAL A 63 11.75 8.44 9.10
CA VAL A 63 10.43 7.94 8.72
C VAL A 63 9.42 8.50 9.71
N SER A 64 8.44 9.25 9.22
CA SER A 64 7.47 9.95 10.08
C SER A 64 6.18 9.16 10.28
N PHE A 65 5.76 8.41 9.26
CA PHE A 65 4.52 7.65 9.29
C PHE A 65 4.64 6.30 8.61
N ALA A 66 3.88 5.33 9.09
CA ALA A 66 3.57 4.08 8.42
C ALA A 66 2.05 3.98 8.24
N LEU A 67 1.58 3.96 7.00
CA LEU A 67 0.17 3.78 6.64
C LEU A 67 -0.04 2.34 6.21
N LEU A 68 -1.01 1.66 6.82
CA LEU A 68 -1.32 0.26 6.51
C LEU A 68 -2.61 0.19 5.70
N THR A 69 -2.62 -0.57 4.61
CA THR A 69 -3.84 -0.81 3.82
C THR A 69 -4.78 -1.80 4.50
N ARG A 70 -4.25 -2.65 5.40
CA ARG A 70 -4.99 -3.62 6.22
C ARG A 70 -4.16 -4.04 7.45
N GLY A 71 -4.78 -4.70 8.41
CA GLY A 71 -4.13 -5.05 9.69
C GLY A 71 -2.91 -5.94 9.54
N CYS A 72 -2.97 -7.01 8.75
CA CYS A 72 -1.84 -7.93 8.59
C CYS A 72 -0.64 -7.30 7.85
N HIS A 73 -0.82 -6.12 7.21
CA HIS A 73 0.27 -5.34 6.62
C HIS A 73 1.04 -4.49 7.66
N GLN A 74 0.80 -4.71 8.94
CA GLN A 74 1.62 -4.11 10.00
C GLN A 74 3.10 -4.45 9.83
N ARG A 75 3.43 -5.65 9.38
CA ARG A 75 4.77 -6.08 8.97
C ARG A 75 5.87 -5.50 9.88
N ALA A 76 6.77 -4.66 9.34
CA ALA A 76 7.87 -4.03 10.10
C ALA A 76 7.54 -2.63 10.66
N SER A 77 6.29 -2.20 10.67
CA SER A 77 5.92 -0.85 11.17
C SER A 77 6.35 -0.59 12.61
N TRP A 78 6.35 -1.64 13.46
CA TRP A 78 6.83 -1.58 14.84
C TRP A 78 8.30 -1.18 14.93
N ARG A 79 9.13 -1.61 13.97
CA ARG A 79 10.55 -1.29 13.90
C ARG A 79 10.75 0.19 13.60
N TYR A 80 10.04 0.72 12.60
CA TYR A 80 10.12 2.15 12.23
C TYR A 80 9.56 3.06 13.33
N ARG A 81 8.56 2.60 14.07
CA ARG A 81 8.12 3.28 15.30
C ARG A 81 9.24 3.36 16.32
N PHE A 82 9.94 2.26 16.57
CA PHE A 82 10.99 2.19 17.58
C PHE A 82 12.25 2.95 17.15
N GLU A 83 12.71 2.78 15.91
CA GLU A 83 13.97 3.34 15.42
C GLU A 83 13.84 4.81 14.99
N HIS A 84 12.70 5.21 14.42
CA HIS A 84 12.49 6.55 13.84
C HIS A 84 11.41 7.36 14.56
N GLY A 85 10.68 6.79 15.51
CA GLY A 85 9.53 7.45 16.11
C GLY A 85 8.34 7.58 15.15
N ALA A 86 8.28 6.75 14.11
CA ALA A 86 7.21 6.77 13.11
C ALA A 86 5.84 6.48 13.75
N ARG A 87 4.83 7.25 13.40
CA ARG A 87 3.46 6.96 13.80
C ARG A 87 2.83 5.95 12.86
N VAL A 88 2.22 4.90 13.43
CA VAL A 88 1.55 3.85 12.67
C VAL A 88 0.04 4.13 12.62
N LEU A 89 -0.50 4.21 11.41
CA LEU A 89 -1.92 4.41 11.16
C LEU A 89 -2.49 3.18 10.44
N ALA A 90 -3.56 2.60 11.00
CA ALA A 90 -4.20 1.39 10.47
C ALA A 90 -5.70 1.58 10.28
N PRO A 91 -6.36 0.82 9.40
CA PRO A 91 -7.81 0.83 9.28
C PRO A 91 -8.49 0.49 10.62
N ARG A 92 -9.65 1.11 10.88
CA ARG A 92 -10.48 0.71 12.02
C ARG A 92 -11.06 -0.68 11.78
N GLY A 93 -11.01 -1.51 12.83
CA GLY A 93 -11.48 -2.88 12.75
C GLY A 93 -10.42 -3.85 12.24
N SER A 94 -9.21 -3.39 12.03
CA SER A 94 -8.06 -4.26 11.69
C SER A 94 -7.90 -5.35 12.75
N TRP A 95 -7.77 -6.57 12.26
CA TRP A 95 -7.43 -7.72 13.08
C TRP A 95 -6.04 -8.25 12.71
N GLY A 96 -5.46 -9.05 13.58
CA GLY A 96 -4.11 -9.58 13.35
C GLY A 96 -2.97 -8.57 13.59
N LEU A 97 -3.28 -7.40 14.16
CA LEU A 97 -2.27 -6.45 14.60
C LEU A 97 -1.47 -7.05 15.77
N LEU A 98 -0.16 -7.06 15.65
CA LEU A 98 0.76 -7.49 16.72
C LEU A 98 0.98 -6.36 17.75
N THR A 99 0.83 -5.13 17.32
CA THR A 99 1.03 -3.93 18.14
C THR A 99 -0.07 -2.92 17.80
N GLU A 100 -0.66 -2.31 18.83
CA GLU A 100 -1.69 -1.26 18.65
C GLU A 100 -1.14 -0.10 17.82
N PRO A 101 -1.84 0.36 16.77
CA PRO A 101 -1.43 1.52 15.99
C PRO A 101 -1.61 2.81 16.81
N ASP A 102 -0.92 3.88 16.41
CA ASP A 102 -1.07 5.18 17.05
C ASP A 102 -2.41 5.84 16.72
N GLN A 103 -3.00 5.45 15.59
CA GLN A 103 -4.29 5.96 15.14
C GLN A 103 -4.99 4.93 14.26
N HIS A 104 -6.28 4.72 14.52
CA HIS A 104 -7.16 4.06 13.57
C HIS A 104 -7.79 5.08 12.63
N TYR A 105 -7.98 4.69 11.37
CA TYR A 105 -8.64 5.52 10.38
C TYR A 105 -9.83 4.78 9.72
N VAL A 106 -10.71 5.55 9.15
CA VAL A 106 -11.79 5.16 8.25
C VAL A 106 -11.79 6.08 7.03
N GLU A 107 -12.61 5.76 6.05
CA GLU A 107 -12.85 6.67 4.94
C GLU A 107 -13.25 8.07 5.44
N GLY A 108 -12.71 9.12 4.81
CA GLY A 108 -12.88 10.51 5.24
C GLY A 108 -12.01 10.96 6.40
N THR A 109 -11.24 10.06 7.04
CA THR A 109 -10.24 10.48 8.03
C THR A 109 -9.13 11.28 7.35
N ARG A 110 -8.75 12.42 7.93
CA ARG A 110 -7.60 13.20 7.47
C ARG A 110 -6.31 12.45 7.77
N LEU A 111 -5.66 11.97 6.73
CA LEU A 111 -4.35 11.32 6.80
C LEU A 111 -3.22 12.31 6.52
N PRO A 112 -1.96 12.00 6.92
CA PRO A 112 -0.81 12.87 6.65
C PRO A 112 -0.57 13.02 5.14
N ALA A 113 0.00 14.17 4.74
CA ALA A 113 0.39 14.50 3.37
C ALA A 113 -0.72 14.28 2.32
N ASP A 114 -1.96 14.64 2.69
CA ASP A 114 -3.17 14.57 1.84
C ASP A 114 -3.56 13.17 1.36
N PHE A 115 -3.00 12.13 1.97
CA PHE A 115 -3.49 10.78 1.72
C PHE A 115 -4.99 10.67 2.03
N ARG A 116 -5.70 9.94 1.19
CA ARG A 116 -7.13 9.62 1.33
C ARG A 116 -7.31 8.12 1.43
N ALA A 117 -8.01 7.69 2.44
CA ALA A 117 -8.40 6.28 2.59
C ALA A 117 -9.72 6.04 1.85
N ILE A 118 -9.74 5.04 0.99
CA ILE A 118 -10.91 4.61 0.23
C ILE A 118 -11.19 3.19 0.65
N ARG A 119 -12.38 2.95 1.17
CA ARG A 119 -12.74 1.62 1.65
C ARG A 119 -12.92 0.67 0.47
N THR A 120 -12.13 -0.40 0.43
CA THR A 120 -12.11 -1.40 -0.65
C THR A 120 -12.18 -2.82 -0.08
N PRO A 121 -13.32 -3.19 0.56
CA PRO A 121 -13.48 -4.55 1.06
C PRO A 121 -13.45 -5.57 -0.07
N GLY A 122 -13.04 -6.78 0.24
CA GLY A 122 -12.92 -7.90 -0.70
C GLY A 122 -11.88 -8.87 -0.20
N PRO A 123 -10.58 -8.55 -0.28
CA PRO A 123 -9.53 -9.36 0.34
C PRO A 123 -9.76 -9.55 1.83
N GLU A 124 -10.20 -8.47 2.49
CA GLU A 124 -10.61 -8.44 3.90
C GLU A 124 -11.68 -7.36 4.13
N TYR A 125 -12.38 -7.44 5.27
CA TYR A 125 -13.40 -6.46 5.64
C TYR A 125 -12.81 -5.06 5.92
N ASP A 126 -11.63 -5.01 6.51
CA ASP A 126 -10.90 -3.80 6.91
C ASP A 126 -9.87 -3.34 5.86
N HIS A 127 -10.02 -3.80 4.60
CA HIS A 127 -9.13 -3.41 3.52
C HIS A 127 -9.46 -2.00 2.99
N TYR A 128 -8.40 -1.21 2.74
CA TYR A 128 -8.48 0.13 2.17
C TYR A 128 -7.42 0.32 1.08
N ALA A 129 -7.81 0.92 -0.02
CA ALA A 129 -6.88 1.58 -0.91
C ALA A 129 -6.49 2.94 -0.32
N LEU A 130 -5.28 3.39 -0.61
CA LEU A 130 -4.78 4.71 -0.23
C LEU A 130 -4.51 5.50 -1.50
N TYR A 131 -5.12 6.67 -1.63
CA TYR A 131 -4.90 7.57 -2.74
C TYR A 131 -4.15 8.80 -2.25
N ARG A 132 -3.09 9.17 -2.95
CA ARG A 132 -2.32 10.39 -2.69
C ARG A 132 -2.33 11.29 -3.92
N PRO A 133 -3.03 12.44 -3.90
CA PRO A 133 -2.92 13.46 -4.92
C PRO A 133 -1.58 14.20 -4.81
N GLY A 134 -1.04 14.66 -5.93
CA GLY A 134 0.21 15.41 -5.94
C GLY A 134 0.68 15.70 -7.37
N ASP A 135 1.97 15.97 -7.55
CA ASP A 135 2.59 16.14 -8.87
C ASP A 135 2.44 14.88 -9.73
N ALA A 136 2.47 13.72 -9.09
CA ALA A 136 1.95 12.45 -9.58
C ALA A 136 0.89 11.96 -8.60
N ASN A 137 -0.28 11.61 -9.10
CA ASN A 137 -1.33 10.99 -8.33
C ASN A 137 -1.01 9.50 -8.16
N ILE A 138 -0.97 9.01 -6.94
CA ILE A 138 -0.59 7.64 -6.64
C ILE A 138 -1.76 6.91 -6.01
N LEU A 139 -2.08 5.73 -6.54
CA LEU A 139 -3.07 4.82 -6.01
C LEU A 139 -2.39 3.55 -5.47
N PHE A 140 -2.45 3.34 -4.17
CA PHE A 140 -2.01 2.12 -3.51
C PHE A 140 -3.23 1.24 -3.28
N VAL A 141 -3.31 0.12 -3.98
CA VAL A 141 -4.49 -0.77 -3.94
C VAL A 141 -4.36 -1.93 -2.97
N GLY A 142 -3.23 -2.01 -2.24
CA GLY A 142 -3.00 -3.09 -1.29
C GLY A 142 -3.09 -4.46 -1.97
N ASP A 143 -3.89 -5.34 -1.36
CA ASP A 143 -4.15 -6.70 -1.87
C ASP A 143 -5.39 -6.78 -2.77
N LEU A 144 -6.12 -5.68 -3.00
CA LEU A 144 -7.32 -5.72 -3.85
C LEU A 144 -6.98 -6.19 -5.26
N VAL A 145 -5.86 -5.70 -5.78
CA VAL A 145 -5.31 -6.06 -7.09
C VAL A 145 -3.89 -6.51 -6.91
N THR A 146 -3.54 -7.62 -7.49
CA THR A 146 -2.21 -8.22 -7.41
C THR A 146 -1.77 -8.72 -8.78
N ARG A 147 -0.51 -9.07 -8.91
CA ARG A 147 0.01 -9.90 -9.99
C ARG A 147 1.18 -10.72 -9.48
N ARG A 148 1.46 -11.83 -10.14
CA ARG A 148 2.54 -12.71 -9.73
C ARG A 148 3.92 -12.06 -9.85
N ASP A 149 4.13 -11.34 -10.96
CA ASP A 149 5.35 -10.59 -11.27
C ASP A 149 5.01 -9.48 -12.28
N SER A 150 6.00 -8.66 -12.64
CA SER A 150 5.81 -7.50 -13.54
C SER A 150 5.35 -7.85 -14.96
N SER A 151 5.49 -9.11 -15.39
CA SER A 151 5.07 -9.60 -16.70
C SER A 151 3.73 -10.33 -16.69
N SER A 152 3.22 -10.65 -15.50
CA SER A 152 1.96 -11.36 -15.32
C SER A 152 0.77 -10.41 -15.42
N PRO A 153 -0.39 -10.90 -15.90
CA PRO A 153 -1.62 -10.11 -15.89
C PRO A 153 -2.03 -9.74 -14.46
N LEU A 154 -2.76 -8.63 -14.33
CA LEU A 154 -3.40 -8.27 -13.06
C LEU A 154 -4.47 -9.29 -12.69
N GLU A 155 -4.60 -9.54 -11.42
CA GLU A 155 -5.61 -10.41 -10.83
C GLU A 155 -6.38 -9.64 -9.75
N LEU A 156 -7.70 -9.77 -9.77
CA LEU A 156 -8.55 -9.26 -8.70
C LEU A 156 -8.56 -10.28 -7.57
N SER A 157 -8.35 -9.83 -6.34
CA SER A 157 -8.42 -10.72 -5.19
C SER A 157 -9.79 -11.36 -5.03
N GLU A 158 -9.79 -12.61 -4.62
CA GLU A 158 -11.02 -13.32 -4.25
C GLU A 158 -11.67 -12.64 -3.04
N ASP A 159 -13.00 -12.71 -3.00
CA ASP A 159 -13.75 -12.23 -1.86
C ASP A 159 -13.52 -13.13 -0.64
N THR A 160 -13.19 -12.53 0.50
CA THR A 160 -13.15 -13.31 1.73
C THR A 160 -14.52 -13.94 2.01
N PRO A 161 -14.60 -15.20 2.48
CA PRO A 161 -15.87 -15.93 2.66
C PRO A 161 -16.90 -15.26 3.58
N ARG A 162 -16.47 -14.24 4.35
CA ARG A 162 -17.33 -13.49 5.26
C ARG A 162 -18.03 -12.30 4.61
N LEU A 163 -17.68 -11.98 3.37
CA LEU A 163 -18.26 -10.88 2.60
C LEU A 163 -19.19 -11.42 1.51
N ARG A 164 -20.06 -10.55 1.01
CA ARG A 164 -20.91 -10.92 -0.11
C ARG A 164 -20.10 -11.16 -1.38
N PRO A 165 -20.49 -12.10 -2.23
CA PRO A 165 -19.84 -12.30 -3.53
C PRO A 165 -19.84 -11.02 -4.38
N GLY A 166 -18.77 -10.79 -5.12
CA GLY A 166 -18.60 -9.65 -6.01
C GLY A 166 -18.17 -8.35 -5.32
N ILE A 167 -17.89 -8.37 -4.02
CA ILE A 167 -17.51 -7.15 -3.28
C ILE A 167 -16.14 -6.62 -3.72
N SER A 168 -15.17 -7.47 -4.05
CA SER A 168 -13.88 -7.05 -4.59
C SER A 168 -14.06 -6.30 -5.91
N ARG A 169 -14.96 -6.78 -6.77
CA ARG A 169 -15.27 -6.13 -8.04
C ARG A 169 -15.95 -4.77 -7.86
N ASP A 170 -16.85 -4.65 -6.89
CA ASP A 170 -17.46 -3.35 -6.58
C ASP A 170 -16.43 -2.37 -6.01
N SER A 171 -15.51 -2.87 -5.19
CA SER A 171 -14.39 -2.09 -4.67
C SER A 171 -13.48 -1.63 -5.80
N LEU A 172 -13.15 -2.49 -6.76
CA LEU A 172 -12.40 -2.12 -7.95
C LEU A 172 -13.13 -1.06 -8.76
N ALA A 173 -14.45 -1.21 -8.98
CA ALA A 173 -15.26 -0.24 -9.70
C ALA A 173 -15.19 1.16 -9.07
N SER A 174 -15.20 1.26 -7.74
CA SER A 174 -15.12 2.54 -7.02
C SER A 174 -13.80 3.30 -7.24
N LEU A 175 -12.74 2.61 -7.64
CA LEU A 175 -11.44 3.21 -7.92
C LEU A 175 -11.32 3.73 -9.36
N LEU A 176 -12.18 3.29 -10.27
CA LEU A 176 -12.13 3.67 -11.69
C LEU A 176 -12.49 5.15 -11.94
N ASP A 177 -13.16 5.80 -10.99
CA ASP A 177 -13.48 7.24 -11.09
C ASP A 177 -12.27 8.13 -10.72
N LEU A 178 -11.20 7.55 -10.20
CA LEU A 178 -9.99 8.29 -9.83
C LEU A 178 -9.06 8.47 -11.03
N GLU A 179 -8.36 9.60 -11.04
CA GLU A 179 -7.24 9.81 -11.95
C GLU A 179 -5.93 9.58 -11.19
N PHE A 180 -5.07 8.71 -11.73
CA PHE A 180 -3.77 8.40 -11.14
C PHE A 180 -2.73 8.07 -12.21
N ASP A 181 -1.49 8.41 -11.89
CA ASP A 181 -0.33 8.23 -12.75
C ASP A 181 0.49 7.00 -12.35
N LEU A 182 0.22 6.47 -11.15
CA LEU A 182 0.94 5.33 -10.60
C LEU A 182 -0.01 4.43 -9.82
N LEU A 183 -0.02 3.13 -10.15
CA LEU A 183 -0.74 2.08 -9.45
C LEU A 183 0.25 1.22 -8.68
N CYS A 184 0.11 1.15 -7.35
CA CYS A 184 0.99 0.41 -6.45
C CYS A 184 0.24 -0.74 -5.80
N MET A 185 0.78 -1.95 -5.90
CA MET A 185 0.19 -3.18 -5.34
C MET A 185 1.05 -3.71 -4.20
N SER A 186 0.47 -4.46 -3.27
CA SER A 186 1.25 -5.14 -2.22
C SER A 186 1.97 -6.39 -2.74
N HIS A 187 1.60 -6.87 -3.93
CA HIS A 187 2.22 -8.01 -4.61
C HIS A 187 2.31 -7.75 -6.11
N GLY A 188 3.53 -7.87 -6.67
CA GLY A 188 3.79 -7.72 -8.11
C GLY A 188 4.23 -6.32 -8.55
N GLY A 189 4.59 -5.44 -7.61
CA GLY A 189 5.19 -4.14 -7.88
C GLY A 189 4.19 -3.05 -8.24
N TYR A 190 4.54 -2.21 -9.21
CA TYR A 190 3.74 -1.06 -9.63
C TYR A 190 3.58 -0.99 -11.14
N ILE A 191 2.65 -0.15 -11.60
CA ILE A 191 2.42 0.18 -13.02
C ILE A 191 2.45 1.71 -13.15
N ASP A 192 3.27 2.22 -14.07
CA ASP A 192 3.41 3.63 -14.44
C ASP A 192 3.16 3.89 -15.93
N ASP A 193 2.95 2.84 -16.72
CA ASP A 193 2.55 2.90 -18.11
C ASP A 193 1.07 2.49 -18.23
N ASP A 194 0.20 3.46 -18.48
CA ASP A 194 -1.26 3.30 -18.52
C ASP A 194 -1.88 2.55 -17.31
N PRO A 195 -1.61 2.99 -16.07
CA PRO A 195 -2.11 2.29 -14.89
C PRO A 195 -3.65 2.26 -14.81
N LYS A 196 -4.31 3.29 -15.34
CA LYS A 196 -5.77 3.36 -15.40
C LYS A 196 -6.34 2.35 -16.40
N GLY A 197 -5.78 2.28 -17.60
CA GLY A 197 -6.18 1.29 -18.61
C GLY A 197 -6.02 -0.13 -18.10
N ALA A 198 -4.94 -0.42 -17.36
CA ALA A 198 -4.73 -1.73 -16.75
C ALA A 198 -5.84 -2.12 -15.75
N LEU A 199 -6.33 -1.17 -14.91
CA LEU A 199 -7.46 -1.44 -14.01
C LEU A 199 -8.78 -1.59 -14.75
N VAL A 200 -9.02 -0.80 -15.80
CA VAL A 200 -10.23 -0.92 -16.65
C VAL A 200 -10.27 -2.30 -17.32
N GLU A 201 -9.16 -2.74 -17.92
CA GLU A 201 -9.05 -4.06 -18.52
C GLU A 201 -9.32 -5.18 -17.51
N LEU A 202 -8.76 -5.07 -16.30
CA LEU A 202 -9.03 -6.03 -15.23
C LEU A 202 -10.52 -6.06 -14.88
N TYR A 203 -11.17 -4.90 -14.72
CA TYR A 203 -12.59 -4.80 -14.40
C TYR A 203 -13.47 -5.43 -15.46
N GLU A 204 -13.19 -5.19 -16.74
CA GLU A 204 -13.92 -5.78 -17.87
C GLU A 204 -13.77 -7.30 -17.93
N ARG A 205 -12.58 -7.80 -17.63
CA ARG A 205 -12.29 -9.26 -17.63
C ARG A 205 -12.92 -10.00 -16.46
N THR A 206 -13.24 -9.34 -15.37
CA THR A 206 -13.85 -9.93 -14.16
C THR A 206 -15.38 -9.78 -14.12
N ALA A 207 -16.01 -9.43 -15.25
CA ALA A 207 -17.45 -9.26 -15.40
C ALA A 207 -18.24 -10.58 -15.30
#